data_e29236e35cab0ac2862751b57403a72a
#
_entry.id   e29236e35cab0ac2862751b57403a72a
#
_cell.length_a   1.000
_cell.length_b   1.000
_cell.length_c   1.000
_cell.angle_alpha   90.00
_cell.angle_beta   90.00
_cell.angle_gamma   90.00
#
_symmetry.space_group_name_H-M   'P 1'
#
loop_
_entity.id
_entity.type
_entity.pdbx_description
1 polymer ?
#
loop_
_entity_poly.entity_id
_entity_poly.type
_entity_poly.pdbx_seq_one_letter_code
_entity_poly.pdbx_strand_id
1 'polypeptide(L)'
;NKDLREKVINGSFREDLFYRLNIIEINLPPLRERKDDIPLLTEHFIRKLNRSMKKNIKSISKEVENIFNNYSWPGNVRELENAIEHAFIVNHDNIITTGDIPPCFLKNGHEYDNGNEAENELIVRTMKENKWNVAKAARVLNMSRPTLYKKIKIYNITEA
;
A
#
# COMPACT_ATOMS: atom_id res chain seq x y z
N ASN A 1 9.80 10.73 2.67
CA ASN A 1 8.34 10.59 2.62
C ASN A 1 7.60 11.39 3.71
N LYS A 2 8.19 12.45 4.21
CA LYS A 2 7.54 13.43 5.09
C LYS A 2 7.90 14.79 4.57
N ASP A 3 6.93 15.71 4.58
CA ASP A 3 7.17 17.09 4.17
C ASP A 3 8.26 17.71 5.06
N LEU A 4 9.36 18.11 4.44
CA LEU A 4 10.48 18.72 5.15
C LEU A 4 10.13 20.14 5.60
N ARG A 5 9.22 20.84 4.91
CA ARG A 5 8.76 22.17 5.29
C ARG A 5 7.98 22.12 6.62
N GLU A 6 7.07 21.15 6.77
CA GLU A 6 6.36 20.93 8.04
C GLU A 6 7.34 20.63 9.19
N LYS A 7 8.41 19.89 8.91
CA LYS A 7 9.43 19.58 9.92
C LYS A 7 10.25 20.80 10.33
N VAL A 8 10.51 21.72 9.41
CA VAL A 8 11.16 23.00 9.72
C VAL A 8 10.24 23.85 10.59
N ILE A 9 8.97 23.98 10.21
CA ILE A 9 7.97 24.75 10.98
C ILE A 9 7.84 24.20 12.41
N ASN A 10 7.84 22.87 12.56
CA ASN A 10 7.74 22.20 13.85
C ASN A 10 9.09 22.10 14.62
N GLY A 11 10.15 22.74 14.14
CA GLY A 11 11.48 22.75 14.77
C GLY A 11 12.21 21.39 14.78
N SER A 12 11.67 20.35 14.10
CA SER A 12 12.26 19.02 14.04
C SER A 12 13.27 18.83 12.92
N PHE A 13 13.47 19.85 12.08
CA PHE A 13 14.48 19.91 11.04
C PHE A 13 15.05 21.32 10.94
N ARG A 14 16.37 21.45 10.80
CA ARG A 14 17.06 22.73 10.77
C ARG A 14 16.75 23.47 9.47
N GLU A 15 16.40 24.75 9.58
CA GLU A 15 16.04 25.63 8.46
C GLU A 15 17.22 25.86 7.51
N ASP A 16 18.43 26.06 8.04
CA ASP A 16 19.64 26.26 7.24
C ASP A 16 19.96 25.05 6.36
N LEU A 17 19.73 23.84 6.89
CA LEU A 17 19.91 22.60 6.14
C LEU A 17 18.85 22.42 5.06
N PHE A 18 17.59 22.79 5.37
CA PHE A 18 16.52 22.77 4.39
C PHE A 18 16.84 23.60 3.16
N TYR A 19 17.27 24.85 3.32
CA TYR A 19 17.61 25.71 2.18
C TYR A 19 18.84 25.23 1.39
N ARG A 20 19.78 24.54 2.02
CA ARG A 20 20.91 23.93 1.31
C ARG A 20 20.52 22.73 0.47
N LEU A 21 19.51 21.95 0.89
CA LEU A 21 19.03 20.77 0.18
C LEU A 21 17.98 21.10 -0.87
N ASN A 22 17.14 22.11 -0.63
CA ASN A 22 16.01 22.47 -1.49
C ASN A 22 16.42 23.51 -2.55
N ILE A 23 17.42 23.16 -3.38
CA ILE A 23 17.88 24.02 -4.48
C ILE A 23 16.88 23.98 -5.64
N ILE A 24 16.38 22.80 -5.97
CA ILE A 24 15.37 22.57 -7.03
C ILE A 24 14.37 21.55 -6.51
N GLU A 25 13.10 21.92 -6.50
CA GLU A 25 12.00 21.02 -6.14
C GLU A 25 11.40 20.40 -7.40
N ILE A 26 11.51 19.07 -7.50
CA ILE A 26 10.88 18.31 -8.57
C ILE A 26 9.71 17.54 -7.95
N ASN A 27 8.49 17.94 -8.26
CA ASN A 27 7.30 17.24 -7.82
C ASN A 27 6.93 16.13 -8.81
N LEU A 28 6.99 14.89 -8.37
CA LEU A 28 6.58 13.73 -9.17
C LEU A 28 5.12 13.39 -8.83
N PRO A 29 4.20 13.47 -9.80
CA PRO A 29 2.81 13.08 -9.56
C PRO A 29 2.73 11.59 -9.21
N PRO A 30 1.80 11.20 -8.33
CA PRO A 30 1.57 9.79 -8.00
C PRO A 30 1.04 9.02 -9.22
N LEU A 31 1.21 7.69 -9.21
CA LEU A 31 0.85 6.84 -10.36
C LEU A 31 -0.63 6.93 -10.74
N ARG A 32 -1.54 7.14 -9.76
CA ARG A 32 -2.97 7.38 -10.01
C ARG A 32 -3.28 8.61 -10.89
N GLU A 33 -2.38 9.57 -10.97
CA GLU A 33 -2.50 10.79 -11.77
C GLU A 33 -1.85 10.66 -13.16
N ARG A 34 -1.13 9.56 -13.40
CA ARG A 34 -0.49 9.24 -14.67
C ARG A 34 -0.81 7.79 -15.09
N LYS A 35 -2.10 7.50 -15.22
CA LYS A 35 -2.59 6.15 -15.51
C LYS A 35 -2.07 5.59 -16.83
N ASP A 36 -1.79 6.46 -17.81
CA ASP A 36 -1.24 6.07 -19.11
C ASP A 36 0.17 5.44 -19.01
N ASP A 37 0.87 5.67 -17.90
CA ASP A 37 2.16 5.03 -17.64
C ASP A 37 2.01 3.58 -17.15
N ILE A 38 0.84 3.19 -16.62
CA ILE A 38 0.64 1.86 -16.02
C ILE A 38 0.87 0.74 -17.03
N PRO A 39 0.31 0.77 -18.25
CA PRO A 39 0.59 -0.26 -19.26
C PRO A 39 2.05 -0.34 -19.65
N LEU A 40 2.72 0.82 -19.81
CA LEU A 40 4.14 0.89 -20.18
C LEU A 40 5.05 0.33 -19.09
N LEU A 41 4.78 0.67 -17.83
CA LEU A 41 5.49 0.15 -16.67
C LEU A 41 5.26 -1.37 -16.52
N THR A 42 4.03 -1.81 -16.71
CA THR A 42 3.68 -3.25 -16.66
C THR A 42 4.48 -4.04 -17.69
N GLU A 43 4.52 -3.58 -18.93
CA GLU A 43 5.31 -4.21 -19.99
C GLU A 43 6.82 -4.19 -19.68
N HIS A 44 7.31 -3.08 -19.15
CA HIS A 44 8.70 -2.95 -18.71
C HIS A 44 9.05 -4.00 -17.65
N PHE A 45 8.22 -4.15 -16.60
CA PHE A 45 8.46 -5.12 -15.53
C PHE A 45 8.34 -6.56 -16.01
N ILE A 46 7.37 -6.86 -16.88
CA ILE A 46 7.27 -8.18 -17.50
C ILE A 46 8.56 -8.53 -18.25
N ARG A 47 9.08 -7.61 -19.08
CA ARG A 47 10.35 -7.83 -19.80
C ARG A 47 11.54 -8.02 -18.86
N LYS A 48 11.61 -7.21 -17.80
CA LYS A 48 12.67 -7.29 -16.78
C LYS A 48 12.65 -8.64 -16.05
N LEU A 49 11.47 -9.06 -15.59
CA LEU A 49 11.29 -10.29 -14.83
C LEU A 49 11.45 -11.55 -15.70
N ASN A 50 11.02 -11.52 -16.95
CA ASN A 50 11.28 -12.61 -17.90
C ASN A 50 12.78 -12.91 -18.02
N ARG A 51 13.62 -11.85 -18.09
CA ARG A 51 15.08 -12.00 -18.17
C ARG A 51 15.67 -12.57 -16.87
N SER A 52 15.22 -12.07 -15.72
CA SER A 52 15.77 -12.46 -14.41
C SER A 52 15.32 -13.85 -13.98
N MET A 53 14.05 -14.20 -14.20
CA MET A 53 13.46 -15.47 -13.77
C MET A 53 13.43 -16.55 -14.85
N LYS A 54 13.95 -16.26 -16.06
CA LYS A 54 13.96 -17.18 -17.23
C LYS A 54 12.57 -17.72 -17.56
N LYS A 55 11.53 -16.90 -17.40
CA LYS A 55 10.14 -17.17 -17.78
C LYS A 55 9.83 -16.53 -19.14
N ASN A 56 8.68 -16.85 -19.71
CA ASN A 56 8.22 -16.30 -21.00
C ASN A 56 6.76 -15.85 -20.89
N ILE A 57 6.49 -14.93 -19.95
CA ILE A 57 5.17 -14.33 -19.81
C ILE A 57 5.05 -13.23 -20.87
N LYS A 58 3.97 -13.26 -21.66
CA LYS A 58 3.78 -12.38 -22.81
C LYS A 58 3.02 -11.11 -22.45
N SER A 59 2.01 -11.24 -21.59
CA SER A 59 1.11 -10.14 -21.26
C SER A 59 0.34 -10.41 -19.96
N ILE A 60 -0.44 -9.42 -19.54
CA ILE A 60 -1.52 -9.58 -18.56
C ILE A 60 -2.86 -9.73 -19.27
N SER A 61 -3.86 -10.32 -18.63
CA SER A 61 -5.22 -10.42 -19.15
C SER A 61 -5.91 -9.04 -19.12
N LYS A 62 -6.96 -8.86 -19.94
CA LYS A 62 -7.74 -7.62 -19.95
C LYS A 62 -8.37 -7.29 -18.61
N GLU A 63 -8.75 -8.30 -17.85
CA GLU A 63 -9.31 -8.16 -16.51
C GLU A 63 -8.26 -7.57 -15.55
N VAL A 64 -7.03 -8.08 -15.59
CA VAL A 64 -5.92 -7.55 -14.79
C VAL A 64 -5.55 -6.13 -15.22
N GLU A 65 -5.54 -5.85 -16.52
CA GLU A 65 -5.32 -4.50 -17.05
C GLU A 65 -6.36 -3.51 -16.53
N ASN A 66 -7.64 -3.89 -16.55
CA ASN A 66 -8.72 -3.06 -15.99
C ASN A 66 -8.57 -2.84 -14.48
N ILE A 67 -8.18 -3.87 -13.73
CA ILE A 67 -7.92 -3.76 -12.28
C ILE A 67 -6.78 -2.77 -12.05
N PHE A 68 -5.66 -2.92 -12.74
CA PHE A 68 -4.49 -2.04 -12.58
C PHE A 68 -4.78 -0.59 -12.92
N ASN A 69 -5.58 -0.32 -13.96
CA ASN A 69 -5.98 1.04 -14.37
C ASN A 69 -6.93 1.71 -13.37
N ASN A 70 -7.70 0.93 -12.60
CA ASN A 70 -8.67 1.44 -11.63
C ASN A 70 -8.13 1.47 -10.19
N TYR A 71 -7.00 0.87 -9.94
CA TYR A 71 -6.40 0.84 -8.62
C TYR A 71 -5.66 2.14 -8.30
N SER A 72 -5.66 2.56 -7.04
CA SER A 72 -5.14 3.87 -6.59
C SER A 72 -3.62 3.94 -6.43
N TRP A 73 -2.94 2.80 -6.37
CA TRP A 73 -1.49 2.67 -6.25
C TRP A 73 -0.88 3.51 -5.13
N PRO A 74 -1.26 3.33 -3.85
CA PRO A 74 -0.70 4.08 -2.74
C PRO A 74 0.82 3.92 -2.62
N GLY A 75 1.37 2.76 -2.98
CA GLY A 75 2.81 2.50 -3.07
C GLY A 75 3.44 2.85 -4.42
N ASN A 76 2.65 3.50 -5.31
CA ASN A 76 3.09 3.95 -6.63
C ASN A 76 3.75 2.83 -7.47
N VAL A 77 4.83 3.16 -8.17
CA VAL A 77 5.56 2.25 -9.07
C VAL A 77 6.13 1.02 -8.35
N ARG A 78 6.52 1.18 -7.08
CA ARG A 78 7.02 0.03 -6.28
C ARG A 78 5.94 -1.01 -6.00
N GLU A 79 4.73 -0.57 -5.74
CA GLU A 79 3.62 -1.48 -5.50
C GLU A 79 3.23 -2.22 -6.78
N LEU A 80 3.23 -1.52 -7.92
CA LEU A 80 3.01 -2.13 -9.24
C LEU A 80 4.10 -3.17 -9.55
N GLU A 81 5.37 -2.86 -9.32
CA GLU A 81 6.49 -3.79 -9.50
C GLU A 81 6.30 -5.04 -8.64
N ASN A 82 5.99 -4.88 -7.35
CA ASN A 82 5.76 -5.99 -6.41
C ASN A 82 4.55 -6.85 -6.83
N ALA A 83 3.47 -6.22 -7.30
CA ALA A 83 2.29 -6.95 -7.77
C ALA A 83 2.61 -7.85 -8.97
N ILE A 84 3.39 -7.33 -9.93
CA ILE A 84 3.81 -8.10 -11.10
C ILE A 84 4.82 -9.18 -10.69
N GLU A 85 5.76 -8.90 -9.80
CA GLU A 85 6.72 -9.89 -9.29
C GLU A 85 5.99 -11.05 -8.59
N HIS A 86 5.01 -10.76 -7.75
CA HIS A 86 4.15 -11.78 -7.14
C HIS A 86 3.47 -12.63 -8.20
N ALA A 87 2.86 -11.98 -9.20
CA ALA A 87 2.21 -12.69 -10.28
C ALA A 87 3.18 -13.61 -11.06
N PHE A 88 4.41 -13.15 -11.25
CA PHE A 88 5.46 -13.99 -11.86
C PHE A 88 5.82 -15.24 -11.05
N ILE A 89 5.81 -15.15 -9.72
CA ILE A 89 6.11 -16.28 -8.84
C ILE A 89 5.01 -17.34 -8.94
N VAL A 90 3.75 -16.91 -8.89
CA VAL A 90 2.58 -17.78 -8.82
C VAL A 90 2.18 -18.31 -10.19
N ASN A 91 2.38 -17.51 -11.25
CA ASN A 91 1.95 -17.87 -12.60
C ASN A 91 2.75 -19.02 -13.20
N HIS A 92 2.03 -19.99 -13.78
CA HIS A 92 2.58 -21.14 -14.50
C HIS A 92 2.35 -21.06 -16.03
N ASP A 93 1.60 -20.06 -16.48
CA ASP A 93 1.22 -19.84 -17.87
C ASP A 93 1.99 -18.68 -18.50
N ASN A 94 1.67 -18.37 -19.77
CA ASN A 94 2.29 -17.27 -20.51
C ASN A 94 1.53 -15.94 -20.38
N ILE A 95 0.41 -15.92 -19.64
CA ILE A 95 -0.44 -14.73 -19.44
C ILE A 95 -0.78 -14.65 -17.96
N ILE A 96 -0.57 -13.46 -17.38
CA ILE A 96 -0.97 -13.18 -16.00
C ILE A 96 -2.48 -12.96 -15.96
N THR A 97 -3.16 -13.72 -15.11
CA THR A 97 -4.61 -13.64 -14.88
C THR A 97 -4.94 -13.11 -13.49
N THR A 98 -6.23 -12.93 -13.21
CA THR A 98 -6.70 -12.49 -11.90
C THR A 98 -6.35 -13.47 -10.76
N GLY A 99 -6.15 -14.75 -11.08
CA GLY A 99 -5.70 -15.74 -10.10
C GLY A 99 -4.24 -15.59 -9.68
N ASP A 100 -3.43 -14.88 -10.45
CA ASP A 100 -1.99 -14.72 -10.21
C ASP A 100 -1.67 -13.46 -9.40
N ILE A 101 -2.55 -12.46 -9.41
CA ILE A 101 -2.34 -11.21 -8.68
C ILE A 101 -2.78 -11.34 -7.21
N PRO A 102 -2.15 -10.58 -6.28
CA PRO A 102 -2.56 -10.59 -4.88
C PRO A 102 -4.06 -10.28 -4.71
N PRO A 103 -4.78 -11.00 -3.82
CA PRO A 103 -6.23 -10.82 -3.62
C PRO A 103 -6.65 -9.40 -3.26
N CYS A 104 -5.74 -8.61 -2.72
CA CYS A 104 -5.98 -7.21 -2.38
C CYS A 104 -6.34 -6.35 -3.61
N PHE A 105 -5.88 -6.70 -4.80
CA PHE A 105 -6.24 -6.00 -6.04
C PHE A 105 -7.59 -6.40 -6.61
N LEU A 106 -8.15 -7.55 -6.18
CA LEU A 106 -9.45 -8.07 -6.66
C LEU A 106 -10.64 -7.42 -5.94
N LYS A 107 -10.42 -6.89 -4.74
CA LYS A 107 -11.42 -6.13 -4.01
C LYS A 107 -11.47 -4.73 -4.62
N ASN A 108 -12.64 -4.33 -5.12
CA ASN A 108 -12.88 -3.06 -5.81
C ASN A 108 -12.07 -1.91 -5.19
N GLY A 109 -11.39 -1.12 -6.02
CA GLY A 109 -10.35 -0.14 -5.67
C GLY A 109 -10.72 1.02 -4.71
N HIS A 110 -11.67 0.82 -3.83
CA HIS A 110 -12.07 1.72 -2.75
C HIS A 110 -11.74 1.21 -1.34
N GLU A 111 -11.14 0.00 -1.19
CA GLU A 111 -10.94 -0.62 0.12
C GLU A 111 -9.50 -0.59 0.67
N TYR A 112 -8.59 0.20 0.12
CA TYR A 112 -7.29 0.41 0.77
C TYR A 112 -7.31 1.49 1.86
N ASP A 113 -8.41 2.22 1.96
CA ASP A 113 -8.75 2.95 3.19
C ASP A 113 -9.35 2.01 4.26
N ASN A 114 -9.85 0.83 3.84
CA ASN A 114 -10.56 -0.14 4.67
C ASN A 114 -9.68 -1.20 5.35
N GLY A 115 -8.38 -1.30 5.07
CA GLY A 115 -7.47 -2.04 5.95
C GLY A 115 -7.46 -1.42 7.34
N ASN A 116 -7.54 -0.11 7.40
CA ASN A 116 -7.70 0.65 8.63
C ASN A 116 -9.14 0.57 9.17
N GLU A 117 -10.17 0.58 8.33
CA GLU A 117 -11.58 0.49 8.80
C GLU A 117 -11.92 -0.92 9.28
N ALA A 118 -11.57 -1.96 8.54
CA ALA A 118 -11.79 -3.34 8.99
C ALA A 118 -10.98 -3.68 10.25
N GLU A 119 -9.75 -3.19 10.37
CA GLU A 119 -8.94 -3.33 11.56
C GLU A 119 -9.49 -2.47 12.72
N ASN A 120 -9.93 -1.26 12.43
CA ASN A 120 -10.58 -0.37 13.39
C ASN A 120 -11.87 -1.01 13.92
N GLU A 121 -12.76 -1.48 13.05
CA GLU A 121 -14.00 -2.18 13.45
C GLU A 121 -13.71 -3.43 14.29
N LEU A 122 -12.72 -4.22 13.90
CA LEU A 122 -12.29 -5.39 14.65
C LEU A 122 -11.76 -5.00 16.04
N ILE A 123 -10.94 -3.94 16.12
CA ILE A 123 -10.43 -3.44 17.40
C ILE A 123 -11.58 -2.91 18.25
N VAL A 124 -12.47 -2.08 17.69
CA VAL A 124 -13.64 -1.51 18.41
C VAL A 124 -14.55 -2.62 18.93
N ARG A 125 -14.87 -3.60 18.10
CA ARG A 125 -15.69 -4.76 18.48
C ARG A 125 -15.03 -5.53 19.60
N THR A 126 -13.75 -5.87 19.46
CA THR A 126 -13.02 -6.64 20.48
C THR A 126 -12.88 -5.86 21.79
N MET A 127 -12.71 -4.53 21.72
CA MET A 127 -12.69 -3.66 22.90
C MET A 127 -14.03 -3.67 23.62
N LYS A 128 -15.16 -3.55 22.89
CA LYS A 128 -16.53 -3.62 23.45
C LYS A 128 -16.80 -4.98 24.11
N GLU A 129 -16.50 -6.08 23.44
CA GLU A 129 -16.68 -7.45 23.93
C GLU A 129 -15.85 -7.71 25.21
N ASN A 130 -14.71 -7.07 25.35
CA ASN A 130 -13.84 -7.20 26.53
C ASN A 130 -13.99 -6.06 27.54
N LYS A 131 -15.12 -5.31 27.50
CA LYS A 131 -15.40 -4.20 28.43
C LYS A 131 -14.25 -3.21 28.52
N TRP A 132 -13.72 -2.81 27.38
CA TRP A 132 -12.60 -1.85 27.21
C TRP A 132 -11.30 -2.26 27.93
N ASN A 133 -11.16 -3.52 28.29
CA ASN A 133 -9.94 -4.04 28.90
C ASN A 133 -8.88 -4.30 27.82
N VAL A 134 -7.97 -3.32 27.64
CA VAL A 134 -6.88 -3.36 26.66
C VAL A 134 -6.00 -4.62 26.78
N ALA A 135 -5.78 -5.12 28.01
CA ALA A 135 -4.93 -6.29 28.22
C ALA A 135 -5.59 -7.58 27.69
N LYS A 136 -6.91 -7.71 27.84
CA LYS A 136 -7.68 -8.84 27.31
C LYS A 136 -7.84 -8.73 25.80
N ALA A 137 -8.22 -7.54 25.30
CA ALA A 137 -8.37 -7.28 23.88
C ALA A 137 -7.06 -7.52 23.09
N ALA A 138 -5.91 -7.10 23.63
CA ALA A 138 -4.60 -7.35 23.01
C ALA A 138 -4.31 -8.85 22.86
N ARG A 139 -4.68 -9.68 23.83
CA ARG A 139 -4.53 -11.14 23.72
C ARG A 139 -5.44 -11.74 22.66
N VAL A 140 -6.71 -11.30 22.59
CA VAL A 140 -7.68 -11.78 21.59
C VAL A 140 -7.22 -11.40 20.19
N LEU A 141 -6.70 -10.18 20.01
CA LEU A 141 -6.19 -9.67 18.73
C LEU A 141 -4.78 -10.18 18.38
N ASN A 142 -4.18 -11.00 19.25
CA ASN A 142 -2.81 -11.50 19.11
C ASN A 142 -1.78 -10.37 18.88
N MET A 143 -1.99 -9.25 19.57
CA MET A 143 -1.14 -8.04 19.50
C MET A 143 -0.46 -7.74 20.82
N SER A 144 0.68 -7.03 20.78
CA SER A 144 1.25 -6.47 22.00
C SER A 144 0.42 -5.30 22.53
N ARG A 145 0.36 -5.13 23.86
CA ARG A 145 -0.36 -3.99 24.48
C ARG A 145 0.11 -2.63 23.94
N PRO A 146 1.41 -2.35 23.79
CA PRO A 146 1.87 -1.09 23.21
C PRO A 146 1.38 -0.88 21.77
N THR A 147 1.33 -1.95 20.98
CA THR A 147 0.81 -1.89 19.60
C THR A 147 -0.67 -1.54 19.59
N LEU A 148 -1.48 -2.16 20.46
CA LEU A 148 -2.91 -1.86 20.56
C LEU A 148 -3.15 -0.42 21.04
N TYR A 149 -2.43 0.07 22.04
CA TYR A 149 -2.53 1.48 22.45
C TYR A 149 -2.19 2.45 21.33
N LYS A 150 -1.16 2.17 20.54
CA LYS A 150 -0.79 3.00 19.39
C LYS A 150 -1.91 3.03 18.34
N LYS A 151 -2.55 1.89 18.07
CA LYS A 151 -3.67 1.78 17.11
C LYS A 151 -4.94 2.47 17.62
N ILE A 152 -5.29 2.31 18.88
CA ILE A 152 -6.40 3.04 19.53
C ILE A 152 -6.23 4.55 19.35
N LYS A 153 -4.99 5.06 19.53
CA LYS A 153 -4.69 6.48 19.36
C LYS A 153 -4.75 6.92 17.89
N ILE A 154 -4.25 6.10 16.96
CA ILE A 154 -4.27 6.41 15.50
C ILE A 154 -5.70 6.46 14.98
N TYR A 155 -6.54 5.53 15.41
CA TYR A 155 -7.93 5.41 14.95
C TYR A 155 -8.93 6.24 15.76
N ASN A 156 -8.45 7.04 16.74
CA ASN A 156 -9.28 7.84 17.65
C ASN A 156 -10.42 7.04 18.30
N ILE A 157 -10.15 5.79 18.70
CA ILE A 157 -11.15 4.92 19.31
C ILE A 157 -11.36 5.38 20.75
N THR A 158 -12.58 5.77 21.07
CA THR A 158 -13.01 6.19 22.42
C THR A 158 -14.14 5.32 22.93
N GLU A 159 -14.21 5.16 24.26
CA GLU A 159 -15.35 4.57 24.93
C GLU A 159 -16.52 5.55 24.82
N ALA A 160 -17.56 5.17 24.08
CA ALA A 160 -18.79 5.96 23.90
C ALA A 160 -19.79 5.64 25.01
#